data_d2a2bcfaa5d6d8c74a0b9f1c79f1ad19
#
_entry.id   d2a2bcfaa5d6d8c74a0b9f1c79f1ad19
#
_cell.length_a   1.000
_cell.length_b   1.000
_cell.length_c   1.000
_cell.angle_alpha   90.00
_cell.angle_beta   90.00
_cell.angle_gamma   90.00
#
_symmetry.space_group_name_H-M   'P 1'
#
loop_
_entity.id
_entity.type
_entity.pdbx_description
1 polymer ?
#
loop_
_entity_poly.entity_id
_entity_poly.type
_entity_poly.pdbx_seq_one_letter_code
_entity_poly.pdbx_strand_id
1 'polypeptide(L)'
;AKKAATATCPNFDLSETCVHNIKVDLDFTIRTDNGRLFDCRLDPASFVRSPRYTEEYMKVINVIRSDDCVDEDGYEEDDGYEFLKEPFGRFIAKLAPGRLSLPPHGRPNLSQYLFPSRICCTLDVVDDEARPRQTEMRHNRWGEPGIPMDENFLRELQQWQGTNLINPSSVQIHYDDPKELLVAPPRQVVIPGPGATEHTYYYKPFRHAYGAIAAEDELRALCKITTAGIPRSKAWICHLHGVVLSSALAEITPGEIRNRWATQISGSLHELHERGLVWGDVKAENVLVDQEDNAWLTDFGPGYTEGWVDKHKVGTVEGDLQGLAKIMAMLD
;
A
#
# COMPACT_ATOMS: atom_id res chain seq x y z
N ALA A 1 -2.08 -41.40 13.97
CA ALA A 1 -2.85 -40.34 13.30
C ALA A 1 -2.56 -39.01 13.95
N LYS A 2 -1.71 -38.14 13.30
CA LYS A 2 -1.52 -36.76 13.73
C LYS A 2 -2.86 -36.03 13.49
N LYS A 3 -3.48 -35.52 14.56
CA LYS A 3 -4.58 -34.57 14.45
C LYS A 3 -4.05 -33.40 13.60
N ALA A 4 -4.65 -33.18 12.44
CA ALA A 4 -4.44 -31.95 11.70
C ALA A 4 -4.84 -30.80 12.63
N ALA A 5 -3.90 -29.93 12.95
CA ALA A 5 -4.20 -28.70 13.67
C ALA A 5 -5.22 -27.95 12.80
N THR A 6 -6.38 -27.69 13.35
CA THR A 6 -7.38 -26.82 12.71
C THR A 6 -6.69 -25.48 12.49
N ALA A 7 -6.49 -25.11 11.23
CA ALA A 7 -5.96 -23.81 10.87
C ALA A 7 -6.86 -22.75 11.49
N THR A 8 -6.32 -21.98 12.45
CA THR A 8 -7.05 -20.87 13.06
C THR A 8 -7.20 -19.78 12.00
N CYS A 9 -8.43 -19.32 11.77
CA CYS A 9 -8.68 -18.15 10.96
C CYS A 9 -8.00 -16.95 11.62
N PRO A 10 -7.19 -16.17 10.90
CA PRO A 10 -6.66 -14.91 11.42
C PRO A 10 -7.81 -13.93 11.67
N ASN A 11 -7.60 -12.96 12.56
CA ASN A 11 -8.48 -11.80 12.65
C ASN A 11 -8.34 -10.97 11.38
N PHE A 12 -9.44 -10.44 10.85
CA PHE A 12 -9.44 -9.65 9.63
C PHE A 12 -10.53 -8.60 9.64
N ASP A 13 -10.29 -7.50 8.92
CA ASP A 13 -11.26 -6.45 8.71
C ASP A 13 -11.10 -5.77 7.36
N LEU A 14 -12.15 -5.10 6.91
CA LEU A 14 -12.14 -4.28 5.73
C LEU A 14 -11.34 -3.00 6.01
N SER A 15 -10.45 -2.62 5.11
CA SER A 15 -9.57 -1.47 5.35
C SER A 15 -9.81 -0.30 4.41
N GLU A 16 -10.24 -0.55 3.19
CA GLU A 16 -10.47 0.50 2.20
C GLU A 16 -11.53 0.05 1.19
N THR A 17 -12.33 1.01 0.72
CA THR A 17 -13.35 0.83 -0.32
C THR A 17 -13.21 1.88 -1.39
N CYS A 18 -13.52 1.52 -2.64
CA CYS A 18 -13.65 2.44 -3.76
C CYS A 18 -14.76 2.03 -4.70
N VAL A 19 -15.74 2.88 -4.83
CA VAL A 19 -16.82 2.72 -5.81
C VAL A 19 -16.46 3.42 -7.10
N HIS A 20 -16.46 2.68 -8.21
CA HIS A 20 -16.23 3.26 -9.53
C HIS A 20 -17.49 4.00 -10.02
N ASN A 21 -17.34 5.30 -10.34
CA ASN A 21 -18.47 6.20 -10.59
C ASN A 21 -19.36 5.82 -11.78
N ILE A 22 -18.86 5.07 -12.77
CA ILE A 22 -19.58 4.80 -14.01
C ILE A 22 -20.33 3.46 -13.98
N LYS A 23 -19.81 2.44 -13.26
CA LYS A 23 -20.31 1.07 -13.35
C LYS A 23 -20.80 0.44 -12.04
N VAL A 24 -20.85 1.17 -10.95
CA VAL A 24 -21.13 0.64 -9.61
C VAL A 24 -20.29 -0.56 -9.21
N ASP A 25 -19.15 -0.79 -9.88
CA ASP A 25 -18.15 -1.77 -9.44
C ASP A 25 -17.54 -1.28 -8.12
N LEU A 26 -17.25 -2.20 -7.24
CA LEU A 26 -16.62 -1.91 -5.95
C LEU A 26 -15.28 -2.62 -5.87
N ASP A 27 -14.22 -1.87 -5.65
CA ASP A 27 -12.94 -2.40 -5.18
C ASP A 27 -12.85 -2.18 -3.67
N PHE A 28 -12.42 -3.20 -2.95
CA PHE A 28 -12.17 -3.10 -1.51
C PHE A 28 -11.03 -4.00 -1.06
N THR A 29 -10.44 -3.66 0.07
CA THR A 29 -9.34 -4.43 0.64
C THR A 29 -9.70 -4.98 2.02
N ILE A 30 -9.28 -6.23 2.28
CA ILE A 30 -9.38 -6.86 3.60
C ILE A 30 -7.98 -7.11 4.12
N ARG A 31 -7.69 -6.59 5.32
CA ARG A 31 -6.42 -6.83 6.02
C ARG A 31 -6.58 -7.92 7.08
N THR A 32 -5.50 -8.66 7.30
CA THR A 32 -5.46 -9.71 8.33
C THR A 32 -4.36 -9.42 9.35
N ASP A 33 -4.55 -9.88 10.59
CA ASP A 33 -3.58 -9.73 11.68
C ASP A 33 -2.27 -10.50 11.47
N ASN A 34 -2.22 -11.35 10.46
CA ASN A 34 -1.00 -12.06 10.06
C ASN A 34 -0.27 -11.41 8.86
N GLY A 35 -0.62 -10.15 8.53
CA GLY A 35 0.08 -9.34 7.54
C GLY A 35 -0.24 -9.69 6.08
N ARG A 36 -1.43 -10.22 5.79
CA ARG A 36 -1.93 -10.42 4.43
C ARG A 36 -2.92 -9.33 4.06
N LEU A 37 -2.98 -8.99 2.77
CA LEU A 37 -3.96 -8.08 2.19
C LEU A 37 -4.69 -8.80 1.05
N PHE A 38 -6.01 -8.81 1.11
CA PHE A 38 -6.85 -9.32 0.04
C PHE A 38 -7.40 -8.15 -0.75
N ASP A 39 -7.04 -8.07 -2.03
CA ASP A 39 -7.56 -7.08 -2.98
C ASP A 39 -8.77 -7.69 -3.68
N CYS A 40 -9.93 -7.16 -3.39
CA CYS A 40 -11.21 -7.71 -3.81
C CYS A 40 -11.88 -6.77 -4.81
N ARG A 41 -12.44 -7.34 -5.86
CA ARG A 41 -13.29 -6.64 -6.82
C ARG A 41 -14.64 -7.31 -6.95
N LEU A 42 -15.70 -6.50 -6.83
CA LEU A 42 -17.07 -6.90 -7.13
C LEU A 42 -17.56 -6.15 -8.37
N ASP A 43 -18.05 -6.92 -9.33
CA ASP A 43 -18.73 -6.40 -10.51
C ASP A 43 -20.17 -6.95 -10.51
N PRO A 44 -21.20 -6.12 -10.27
CA PRO A 44 -22.59 -6.59 -10.22
C PRO A 44 -23.07 -7.15 -11.56
N ALA A 45 -22.41 -6.84 -12.68
CA ALA A 45 -22.69 -7.47 -13.96
C ALA A 45 -22.36 -8.97 -13.99
N SER A 46 -21.56 -9.45 -13.04
CA SER A 46 -21.22 -10.87 -12.89
C SER A 46 -22.20 -11.65 -12.01
N PHE A 47 -23.16 -11.00 -11.35
CA PHE A 47 -24.13 -11.63 -10.48
C PHE A 47 -25.16 -12.43 -11.32
N VAL A 48 -25.32 -13.71 -10.99
CA VAL A 48 -26.18 -14.62 -11.77
C VAL A 48 -27.37 -15.06 -10.91
N ARG A 49 -28.59 -14.75 -11.34
CA ARG A 49 -29.84 -15.09 -10.62
C ARG A 49 -29.81 -14.70 -9.13
N SER A 50 -29.27 -13.53 -8.81
CA SER A 50 -29.00 -13.09 -7.44
C SER A 50 -29.68 -11.77 -7.10
N PRO A 51 -31.02 -11.67 -7.17
CA PRO A 51 -31.72 -10.42 -6.96
C PRO A 51 -31.59 -9.87 -5.54
N ARG A 52 -31.59 -10.75 -4.52
CA ARG A 52 -31.48 -10.34 -3.11
C ARG A 52 -30.08 -9.82 -2.80
N TYR A 53 -29.04 -10.52 -3.31
CA TYR A 53 -27.66 -10.08 -3.13
C TYR A 53 -27.41 -8.75 -3.84
N THR A 54 -28.01 -8.57 -5.04
CA THR A 54 -27.92 -7.32 -5.80
C THR A 54 -28.58 -6.15 -5.04
N GLU A 55 -29.75 -6.37 -4.46
CA GLU A 55 -30.45 -5.37 -3.65
C GLU A 55 -29.60 -4.92 -2.46
N GLU A 56 -29.05 -5.86 -1.70
CA GLU A 56 -28.19 -5.57 -0.55
C GLU A 56 -26.90 -4.87 -0.97
N TYR A 57 -26.27 -5.35 -2.04
CA TYR A 57 -25.11 -4.70 -2.63
C TYR A 57 -25.36 -3.23 -3.01
N MET A 58 -26.52 -2.92 -3.57
CA MET A 58 -26.86 -1.54 -3.93
C MET A 58 -27.05 -0.64 -2.70
N LYS A 59 -27.53 -1.16 -1.57
CA LYS A 59 -27.53 -0.40 -0.31
C LYS A 59 -26.11 -0.06 0.13
N VAL A 60 -25.18 -1.03 0.09
CA VAL A 60 -23.77 -0.81 0.39
C VAL A 60 -23.19 0.31 -0.50
N ILE A 61 -23.44 0.27 -1.82
CA ILE A 61 -22.96 1.29 -2.74
C ILE A 61 -23.53 2.67 -2.40
N ASN A 62 -24.80 2.75 -2.04
CA ASN A 62 -25.46 4.00 -1.69
C ASN A 62 -24.87 4.61 -0.43
N VAL A 63 -24.64 3.80 0.61
CA VAL A 63 -24.02 4.26 1.87
C VAL A 63 -22.58 4.73 1.67
N ILE A 64 -21.75 3.96 0.94
CA ILE A 64 -20.35 4.35 0.65
C ILE A 64 -20.30 5.67 -0.16
N ARG A 65 -21.34 5.99 -0.93
CA ARG A 65 -21.45 7.25 -1.69
C ARG A 65 -22.07 8.38 -0.89
N SER A 66 -22.70 8.08 0.22
CA SER A 66 -23.33 9.07 1.10
C SER A 66 -22.27 9.76 1.96
N ASP A 67 -22.39 11.08 2.12
CA ASP A 67 -21.55 11.83 3.07
C ASP A 67 -21.93 11.58 4.54
N ASP A 68 -23.11 11.01 4.79
CA ASP A 68 -23.70 10.83 6.13
C ASP A 68 -23.43 9.46 6.75
N CYS A 69 -22.76 8.54 6.03
CA CYS A 69 -22.48 7.16 6.45
C CYS A 69 -23.71 6.32 6.84
N VAL A 70 -24.92 6.81 6.51
CA VAL A 70 -26.23 6.16 6.75
C VAL A 70 -27.14 6.45 5.56
N ASP A 71 -27.91 5.48 5.11
CA ASP A 71 -28.90 5.69 4.07
C ASP A 71 -30.26 6.18 4.63
N GLU A 72 -31.20 6.50 3.72
CA GLU A 72 -32.55 6.97 4.09
C GLU A 72 -33.36 5.96 4.90
N ASP A 73 -33.04 4.67 4.83
CA ASP A 73 -33.69 3.57 5.55
C ASP A 73 -32.98 3.21 6.86
N GLY A 74 -31.89 3.92 7.22
CA GLY A 74 -31.11 3.69 8.43
C GLY A 74 -30.09 2.55 8.33
N TYR A 75 -29.69 2.16 7.11
CA TYR A 75 -28.61 1.21 6.85
C TYR A 75 -27.28 1.92 7.07
N GLU A 76 -26.45 1.39 7.96
CA GLU A 76 -25.16 1.98 8.34
C GLU A 76 -24.01 1.45 7.50
N GLU A 77 -22.95 2.23 7.36
CA GLU A 77 -21.74 1.84 6.63
C GLU A 77 -21.11 0.56 7.22
N ASP A 78 -21.16 0.40 8.54
CA ASP A 78 -20.66 -0.78 9.24
C ASP A 78 -21.43 -2.06 8.84
N ASP A 79 -22.74 -1.99 8.62
CA ASP A 79 -23.55 -3.11 8.13
C ASP A 79 -23.10 -3.52 6.72
N GLY A 80 -22.82 -2.52 5.89
CA GLY A 80 -22.26 -2.72 4.53
C GLY A 80 -20.91 -3.41 4.55
N TYR A 81 -20.04 -3.02 5.47
CA TYR A 81 -18.71 -3.64 5.62
C TYR A 81 -18.80 -5.08 6.13
N GLU A 82 -19.70 -5.37 7.06
CA GLU A 82 -19.95 -6.75 7.50
C GLU A 82 -20.49 -7.61 6.36
N PHE A 83 -21.43 -7.11 5.56
CA PHE A 83 -21.96 -7.81 4.39
C PHE A 83 -20.84 -8.15 3.38
N LEU A 84 -19.92 -7.22 3.12
CA LEU A 84 -18.80 -7.44 2.20
C LEU A 84 -17.80 -8.46 2.75
N LYS A 85 -17.56 -8.49 4.06
CA LYS A 85 -16.57 -9.37 4.71
C LYS A 85 -17.08 -10.80 4.91
N GLU A 86 -18.35 -10.97 5.15
CA GLU A 86 -18.95 -12.25 5.58
C GLU A 86 -18.53 -13.45 4.73
N PRO A 87 -18.52 -13.38 3.37
CA PRO A 87 -18.14 -14.51 2.54
C PRO A 87 -16.65 -14.92 2.66
N PHE A 88 -15.79 -14.01 3.14
CA PHE A 88 -14.34 -14.20 3.09
C PHE A 88 -13.75 -15.03 4.22
N GLY A 89 -14.44 -15.22 5.36
CA GLY A 89 -13.87 -15.87 6.53
C GLY A 89 -13.24 -17.24 6.25
N ARG A 90 -13.96 -18.14 5.55
CA ARG A 90 -13.43 -19.46 5.18
C ARG A 90 -12.34 -19.39 4.12
N PHE A 91 -12.45 -18.42 3.22
CA PHE A 91 -11.48 -18.20 2.15
C PHE A 91 -10.14 -17.73 2.71
N ILE A 92 -10.16 -16.74 3.63
CA ILE A 92 -9.00 -16.23 4.34
C ILE A 92 -8.33 -17.34 5.16
N ALA A 93 -9.11 -18.12 5.94
CA ALA A 93 -8.59 -19.23 6.73
C ALA A 93 -7.85 -20.27 5.88
N LYS A 94 -8.26 -20.45 4.62
CA LYS A 94 -7.61 -21.37 3.66
C LYS A 94 -6.34 -20.80 3.04
N LEU A 95 -6.36 -19.53 2.60
CA LEU A 95 -5.27 -18.92 1.83
C LEU A 95 -4.22 -18.22 2.70
N ALA A 96 -4.60 -17.76 3.87
CA ALA A 96 -3.73 -17.07 4.80
C ALA A 96 -3.76 -17.72 6.20
N PRO A 97 -3.52 -19.03 6.33
CA PRO A 97 -3.51 -19.68 7.64
C PRO A 97 -2.29 -19.24 8.46
N GLY A 98 -2.44 -19.28 9.78
CA GLY A 98 -1.34 -19.09 10.69
C GLY A 98 -1.30 -17.71 11.33
N ARG A 99 -0.28 -17.50 12.16
CA ARG A 99 -0.06 -16.25 12.91
C ARG A 99 1.15 -15.52 12.36
N LEU A 100 1.16 -14.20 12.54
CA LEU A 100 2.31 -13.37 12.25
C LEU A 100 3.50 -13.80 13.12
N SER A 101 4.67 -13.92 12.49
CA SER A 101 5.94 -14.03 13.21
C SER A 101 6.37 -12.63 13.63
N LEU A 102 6.22 -12.32 14.90
CA LEU A 102 6.65 -11.04 15.43
C LEU A 102 8.18 -11.07 15.72
N PRO A 103 8.84 -9.90 15.56
CA PRO A 103 10.22 -9.72 16.01
C PRO A 103 10.38 -9.98 17.52
N PRO A 104 11.62 -10.13 18.03
CA PRO A 104 11.86 -10.40 19.46
C PRO A 104 11.28 -9.38 20.44
N HIS A 105 11.09 -8.13 20.01
CA HIS A 105 10.46 -7.07 20.80
C HIS A 105 8.93 -7.16 20.88
N GLY A 106 8.32 -8.13 20.18
CA GLY A 106 6.88 -8.40 20.27
C GLY A 106 5.95 -7.44 19.53
N ARG A 107 6.49 -6.47 18.77
CA ARG A 107 5.74 -5.49 17.98
C ARG A 107 5.99 -5.69 16.48
N PRO A 108 4.99 -5.50 15.60
CA PRO A 108 5.23 -5.49 14.17
C PRO A 108 5.99 -4.24 13.75
N ASN A 109 6.79 -4.36 12.70
CA ASN A 109 7.41 -3.20 12.06
C ASN A 109 6.42 -2.53 11.10
N LEU A 110 6.64 -1.23 10.86
CA LEU A 110 5.78 -0.46 9.94
C LEU A 110 5.86 -1.00 8.51
N SER A 111 7.00 -1.57 8.09
CA SER A 111 7.12 -2.26 6.79
C SER A 111 6.12 -3.42 6.63
N GLN A 112 5.82 -4.17 7.70
CA GLN A 112 4.84 -5.27 7.64
C GLN A 112 3.40 -4.77 7.40
N TYR A 113 3.11 -3.54 7.81
CA TYR A 113 1.84 -2.88 7.49
C TYR A 113 1.83 -2.27 6.08
N LEU A 114 2.91 -1.60 5.70
CA LEU A 114 3.01 -0.89 4.41
C LEU A 114 3.12 -1.85 3.21
N PHE A 115 3.84 -2.98 3.39
CA PHE A 115 4.13 -3.94 2.33
C PHE A 115 3.57 -5.34 2.65
N PRO A 116 2.25 -5.49 2.80
CA PRO A 116 1.64 -6.79 3.06
C PRO A 116 1.75 -7.68 1.82
N SER A 117 1.87 -9.00 2.02
CA SER A 117 1.68 -9.93 0.91
C SER A 117 0.24 -9.86 0.40
N ARG A 118 0.06 -9.57 -0.88
CA ARG A 118 -1.24 -9.32 -1.52
C ARG A 118 -1.81 -10.56 -2.18
N ILE A 119 -3.11 -10.76 -2.07
CA ILE A 119 -3.88 -11.83 -2.70
C ILE A 119 -5.05 -11.20 -3.43
N CYS A 120 -5.03 -11.24 -4.77
CA CYS A 120 -6.13 -10.70 -5.56
C CYS A 120 -7.29 -11.70 -5.64
N CYS A 121 -8.50 -11.21 -5.46
CA CYS A 121 -9.70 -12.02 -5.47
C CYS A 121 -10.89 -11.28 -6.09
N THR A 122 -11.88 -12.05 -6.46
CA THR A 122 -13.20 -11.58 -6.88
C THR A 122 -14.26 -12.38 -6.13
N LEU A 123 -15.46 -11.86 -6.10
CA LEU A 123 -16.61 -12.53 -5.51
C LEU A 123 -17.57 -12.96 -6.63
N ASP A 124 -17.68 -14.26 -6.84
CA ASP A 124 -18.68 -14.83 -7.74
C ASP A 124 -20.00 -14.96 -6.95
N VAL A 125 -21.11 -14.42 -7.50
CA VAL A 125 -22.42 -14.49 -6.86
C VAL A 125 -23.39 -15.25 -7.76
N VAL A 126 -23.91 -16.37 -7.28
CA VAL A 126 -24.83 -17.24 -8.03
C VAL A 126 -25.94 -17.71 -7.09
N ASP A 127 -27.19 -17.52 -7.52
CA ASP A 127 -28.39 -17.92 -6.76
C ASP A 127 -28.39 -17.33 -5.33
N ASP A 128 -28.00 -16.04 -5.19
CA ASP A 128 -27.83 -15.29 -3.93
C ASP A 128 -26.75 -15.82 -2.97
N GLU A 129 -25.88 -16.74 -3.44
CA GLU A 129 -24.72 -17.21 -2.69
C GLU A 129 -23.42 -16.56 -3.22
N ALA A 130 -22.67 -15.93 -2.33
CA ALA A 130 -21.39 -15.30 -2.61
C ALA A 130 -20.22 -16.24 -2.32
N ARG A 131 -19.31 -16.37 -3.26
CA ARG A 131 -18.14 -17.27 -3.17
C ARG A 131 -16.86 -16.55 -3.64
N PRO A 132 -15.95 -16.24 -2.70
CA PRO A 132 -14.67 -15.64 -3.05
C PRO A 132 -13.81 -16.59 -3.89
N ARG A 133 -13.16 -16.05 -4.90
CA ARG A 133 -12.24 -16.76 -5.77
C ARG A 133 -10.96 -15.95 -5.98
N GLN A 134 -9.81 -16.62 -5.88
CA GLN A 134 -8.53 -16.01 -6.22
C GLN A 134 -8.46 -15.74 -7.72
N THR A 135 -7.91 -14.58 -8.09
CA THR A 135 -7.69 -14.16 -9.47
C THR A 135 -6.20 -13.90 -9.72
N GLU A 136 -5.83 -13.78 -10.98
CA GLU A 136 -4.50 -13.29 -11.34
C GLU A 136 -4.33 -11.84 -10.86
N MET A 137 -3.11 -11.51 -10.44
CA MET A 137 -2.77 -10.19 -9.93
C MET A 137 -3.08 -9.14 -10.99
N ARG A 138 -4.01 -8.25 -10.69
CA ARG A 138 -4.20 -7.02 -11.45
C ARG A 138 -3.55 -5.91 -10.63
N HIS A 139 -2.69 -5.13 -11.26
CA HIS A 139 -2.09 -3.96 -10.66
C HIS A 139 -3.18 -2.91 -10.39
N ASN A 140 -3.87 -3.06 -9.29
CA ASN A 140 -4.75 -2.03 -8.78
C ASN A 140 -3.98 -1.29 -7.70
N ARG A 141 -3.55 -0.05 -7.99
CA ARG A 141 -2.82 0.81 -7.03
C ARG A 141 -3.71 1.33 -5.88
N TRP A 142 -4.96 0.88 -5.84
CA TRP A 142 -5.88 1.17 -4.76
C TRP A 142 -5.40 0.50 -3.47
N GLY A 143 -5.41 1.28 -2.40
CA GLY A 143 -4.98 0.78 -1.10
C GLY A 143 -3.46 0.67 -0.91
N GLU A 144 -2.64 1.20 -1.81
CA GLU A 144 -1.22 1.36 -1.54
C GLU A 144 -1.01 2.51 -0.55
N PRO A 145 -0.28 2.27 0.54
CA PRO A 145 0.05 3.34 1.48
C PRO A 145 1.07 4.27 0.86
N GLY A 146 0.87 5.56 1.09
CA GLY A 146 1.80 6.60 0.64
C GLY A 146 1.34 7.33 -0.60
N ILE A 147 2.10 8.33 -0.95
CA ILE A 147 1.91 9.16 -2.14
C ILE A 147 3.21 9.16 -2.94
N PRO A 148 3.14 9.14 -4.26
CA PRO A 148 4.33 9.37 -5.08
C PRO A 148 4.82 10.79 -4.83
N MET A 149 6.07 10.95 -4.45
CA MET A 149 6.75 12.24 -4.32
C MET A 149 7.65 12.47 -5.52
N ASP A 150 7.68 13.71 -6.02
CA ASP A 150 8.63 14.05 -7.06
C ASP A 150 10.06 14.16 -6.47
N GLU A 151 11.07 13.96 -7.32
CA GLU A 151 12.47 13.99 -6.90
C GLU A 151 12.91 15.37 -6.38
N ASN A 152 12.30 16.46 -6.87
CA ASN A 152 12.64 17.81 -6.42
C ASN A 152 12.17 17.98 -4.98
N PHE A 153 10.97 17.46 -4.67
CA PHE A 153 10.45 17.51 -3.33
C PHE A 153 11.23 16.61 -2.37
N LEU A 154 11.66 15.42 -2.79
CA LEU A 154 12.54 14.56 -1.99
C LEU A 154 13.88 15.23 -1.69
N ARG A 155 14.48 15.90 -2.69
CA ARG A 155 15.71 16.70 -2.48
C ARG A 155 15.48 17.90 -1.56
N GLU A 156 14.32 18.56 -1.65
CA GLU A 156 13.90 19.63 -0.76
C GLU A 156 13.79 19.10 0.69
N LEU A 157 13.14 17.95 0.90
CA LEU A 157 13.02 17.30 2.22
C LEU A 157 14.38 16.97 2.83
N GLN A 158 15.33 16.46 2.04
CA GLN A 158 16.68 16.12 2.50
C GLN A 158 17.49 17.35 2.93
N GLN A 159 17.22 18.53 2.35
CA GLN A 159 17.91 19.77 2.67
C GLN A 159 17.38 20.43 3.94
N TRP A 160 16.20 20.07 4.40
CA TRP A 160 15.63 20.66 5.62
C TRP A 160 16.28 20.12 6.89
N GLN A 161 16.90 21.02 7.64
CA GLN A 161 17.54 20.68 8.92
C GLN A 161 16.49 20.08 9.89
N GLY A 162 16.78 18.90 10.43
CA GLY A 162 15.92 18.24 11.41
C GLY A 162 14.87 17.30 10.80
N THR A 163 14.80 17.14 9.48
CA THR A 163 13.94 16.13 8.86
C THR A 163 14.73 14.84 8.67
N ASN A 164 14.28 13.76 9.30
CA ASN A 164 14.87 12.44 9.16
C ASN A 164 14.05 11.65 8.13
N LEU A 165 14.73 11.08 7.14
CA LEU A 165 14.13 10.03 6.30
C LEU A 165 14.29 8.71 7.05
N ILE A 166 13.18 8.05 7.33
CA ILE A 166 13.13 6.91 8.23
C ILE A 166 12.70 5.67 7.47
N ASN A 167 13.47 4.59 7.66
CA ASN A 167 13.13 3.30 7.11
C ASN A 167 11.95 2.66 7.86
N PRO A 168 10.90 2.21 7.18
CA PRO A 168 9.76 1.57 7.83
C PRO A 168 10.13 0.30 8.61
N SER A 169 11.19 -0.41 8.24
CA SER A 169 11.63 -1.61 8.97
C SER A 169 12.24 -1.30 10.34
N SER A 170 12.74 -0.06 10.56
CA SER A 170 13.23 0.39 11.87
C SER A 170 12.16 0.97 12.77
N VAL A 171 10.95 1.15 12.26
CA VAL A 171 9.82 1.75 12.97
C VAL A 171 8.91 0.63 13.46
N GLN A 172 8.64 0.58 14.76
CA GLN A 172 7.73 -0.38 15.37
C GLN A 172 6.33 0.23 15.48
N ILE A 173 5.29 -0.57 15.28
CA ILE A 173 3.91 -0.12 15.46
C ILE A 173 3.46 -0.42 16.88
N HIS A 174 2.80 0.54 17.51
CA HIS A 174 2.11 0.36 18.79
C HIS A 174 0.61 0.27 18.54
N TYR A 175 0.00 -0.81 18.99
CA TYR A 175 -1.44 -1.00 19.03
C TYR A 175 -1.88 -1.16 20.49
N ASP A 176 -2.92 -0.43 20.88
CA ASP A 176 -3.52 -0.54 22.21
C ASP A 176 -4.39 -1.82 22.32
N ASP A 177 -5.12 -2.14 21.25
CA ASP A 177 -5.88 -3.40 21.14
C ASP A 177 -5.14 -4.42 20.26
N PRO A 178 -4.83 -5.62 20.77
CA PRO A 178 -4.24 -6.70 19.97
C PRO A 178 -5.05 -7.12 18.76
N LYS A 179 -6.36 -6.85 18.73
CA LYS A 179 -7.23 -7.15 17.58
C LYS A 179 -6.96 -6.22 16.38
N GLU A 180 -6.41 -5.04 16.63
CA GLU A 180 -6.07 -4.06 15.60
C GLU A 180 -4.75 -4.38 14.88
N LEU A 181 -3.99 -5.36 15.40
CA LEU A 181 -2.66 -5.73 14.91
C LEU A 181 -2.66 -5.93 13.38
N LEU A 182 -1.97 -5.06 12.65
CA LEU A 182 -1.88 -5.02 11.18
C LEU A 182 -3.22 -4.92 10.41
N VAL A 183 -4.33 -4.95 11.11
CA VAL A 183 -5.69 -4.81 10.55
C VAL A 183 -6.04 -3.33 10.48
N ALA A 184 -5.95 -2.62 11.61
CA ALA A 184 -6.22 -1.19 11.66
C ALA A 184 -5.01 -0.36 11.20
N PRO A 185 -5.25 0.85 10.63
CA PRO A 185 -4.17 1.79 10.34
C PRO A 185 -3.39 2.17 11.61
N PRO A 186 -2.05 2.12 11.60
CA PRO A 186 -1.26 2.53 12.75
C PRO A 186 -1.47 4.01 13.04
N ARG A 187 -1.64 4.35 14.32
CA ARG A 187 -1.76 5.72 14.80
C ARG A 187 -0.52 6.15 15.59
N GLN A 188 0.12 5.19 16.24
CA GLN A 188 1.31 5.41 17.05
C GLN A 188 2.43 4.48 16.61
N VAL A 189 3.62 5.04 16.55
CA VAL A 189 4.83 4.29 16.20
C VAL A 189 5.93 4.55 17.23
N VAL A 190 6.79 3.56 17.40
CA VAL A 190 7.93 3.60 18.31
C VAL A 190 9.21 3.54 17.49
N ILE A 191 10.09 4.49 17.72
CA ILE A 191 11.42 4.52 17.09
C ILE A 191 12.45 4.27 18.20
N PRO A 192 13.22 3.16 18.12
CA PRO A 192 14.29 2.89 19.05
C PRO A 192 15.37 3.97 18.98
N GLY A 193 15.72 4.53 20.12
CA GLY A 193 16.81 5.49 20.25
C GLY A 193 18.10 4.84 20.78
N PRO A 194 19.20 5.61 20.89
CA PRO A 194 20.42 5.18 21.48
C PRO A 194 20.23 4.74 22.95
N GLY A 195 20.89 3.67 23.38
CA GLY A 195 20.87 3.23 24.77
C GLY A 195 19.56 2.61 25.24
N ALA A 196 18.84 1.92 24.36
CA ALA A 196 17.54 1.28 24.64
C ALA A 196 16.41 2.24 25.05
N THR A 197 16.54 3.52 24.73
CA THR A 197 15.43 4.46 24.86
C THR A 197 14.41 4.24 23.74
N GLU A 198 13.13 4.28 24.08
CA GLU A 198 12.05 4.21 23.10
C GLU A 198 11.35 5.57 23.05
N HIS A 199 11.09 6.06 21.85
CA HIS A 199 10.33 7.28 21.63
C HIS A 199 9.07 6.97 20.84
N THR A 200 7.92 7.37 21.38
CA THR A 200 6.63 7.20 20.73
C THR A 200 6.25 8.46 19.97
N TYR A 201 5.80 8.27 18.74
CA TYR A 201 5.38 9.34 17.85
C TYR A 201 3.99 9.07 17.30
N TYR A 202 3.26 10.11 16.98
CA TYR A 202 2.04 10.00 16.18
C TYR A 202 2.43 9.76 14.73
N TYR A 203 1.82 8.74 14.10
CA TYR A 203 2.01 8.40 12.69
C TYR A 203 0.81 8.88 11.88
N LYS A 204 1.05 9.71 10.87
CA LYS A 204 0.05 10.17 9.92
C LYS A 204 0.32 9.54 8.56
N PRO A 205 -0.51 8.60 8.09
CA PRO A 205 -0.40 8.07 6.75
C PRO A 205 -0.92 9.11 5.74
N PHE A 206 -0.16 9.37 4.69
CA PHE A 206 -0.65 10.06 3.51
C PHE A 206 -1.16 9.01 2.53
N ARG A 207 -2.39 9.17 2.06
CA ARG A 207 -3.04 8.24 1.14
C ARG A 207 -3.21 8.89 -0.22
N HIS A 208 -3.20 8.08 -1.27
CA HIS A 208 -3.34 8.53 -2.66
C HIS A 208 -4.63 9.35 -2.91
N ALA A 209 -5.68 9.09 -2.15
CA ALA A 209 -6.96 9.79 -2.24
C ALA A 209 -6.88 11.30 -1.92
N TYR A 210 -5.90 11.74 -1.12
CA TYR A 210 -5.73 13.15 -0.74
C TYR A 210 -4.95 13.98 -1.76
N GLY A 211 -4.41 13.35 -2.82
CA GLY A 211 -3.58 14.00 -3.83
C GLY A 211 -2.14 14.31 -3.34
N ALA A 212 -1.16 14.12 -4.21
CA ALA A 212 0.24 14.36 -3.90
C ALA A 212 0.51 15.81 -3.49
N ILE A 213 -0.12 16.79 -4.15
CA ILE A 213 0.09 18.23 -3.92
C ILE A 213 -0.29 18.62 -2.48
N ALA A 214 -1.45 18.20 -1.99
CA ALA A 214 -1.91 18.53 -0.64
C ALA A 214 -0.99 17.95 0.44
N ALA A 215 -0.48 16.74 0.23
CA ALA A 215 0.44 16.10 1.16
C ALA A 215 1.83 16.76 1.14
N GLU A 216 2.34 17.17 -0.01
CA GLU A 216 3.59 17.93 -0.12
C GLU A 216 3.48 19.29 0.57
N ASP A 217 2.37 20.01 0.38
CA ASP A 217 2.14 21.32 1.01
C ASP A 217 2.07 21.19 2.54
N GLU A 218 1.42 20.15 3.06
CA GLU A 218 1.39 19.88 4.50
C GLU A 218 2.80 19.56 5.03
N LEU A 219 3.56 18.71 4.34
CA LEU A 219 4.93 18.38 4.72
C LEU A 219 5.81 19.64 4.71
N ARG A 220 5.70 20.50 3.69
CA ARG A 220 6.42 21.80 3.65
C ARG A 220 6.07 22.68 4.86
N ALA A 221 4.79 22.74 5.22
CA ALA A 221 4.35 23.50 6.40
C ALA A 221 4.95 22.93 7.68
N LEU A 222 4.89 21.62 7.89
CA LEU A 222 5.46 20.95 9.07
C LEU A 222 6.98 21.14 9.17
N CYS A 223 7.70 21.09 8.04
CA CYS A 223 9.14 21.35 8.02
C CYS A 223 9.46 22.80 8.41
N LYS A 224 8.71 23.77 7.88
CA LYS A 224 8.86 25.20 8.27
C LYS A 224 8.62 25.40 9.76
N ILE A 225 7.58 24.78 10.33
CA ILE A 225 7.27 24.82 11.75
C ILE A 225 8.43 24.25 12.58
N THR A 226 8.94 23.08 12.16
CA THR A 226 10.05 22.42 12.85
C THR A 226 11.32 23.28 12.80
N THR A 227 11.63 23.87 11.65
CA THR A 227 12.79 24.75 11.46
C THR A 227 12.67 26.07 12.23
N ALA A 228 11.44 26.57 12.42
CA ALA A 228 11.21 27.79 13.19
C ALA A 228 11.55 27.65 14.69
N GLY A 229 11.74 26.42 15.18
CA GLY A 229 12.22 26.15 16.55
C GLY A 229 11.32 26.70 17.65
N ILE A 230 9.99 26.73 17.43
CA ILE A 230 9.03 27.29 18.40
C ILE A 230 9.05 26.43 19.67
N PRO A 231 9.38 27.00 20.83
CA PRO A 231 9.42 26.24 22.08
C PRO A 231 8.03 25.72 22.46
N ARG A 232 7.96 24.45 22.89
CA ARG A 232 6.69 23.82 23.38
C ARG A 232 6.04 24.61 24.52
N SER A 233 6.81 25.34 25.32
CA SER A 233 6.29 26.21 26.35
C SER A 233 5.52 27.44 25.86
N LYS A 234 5.68 27.79 24.57
CA LYS A 234 5.01 28.95 23.95
C LYS A 234 3.83 28.57 23.08
N ALA A 235 3.83 27.35 22.51
CA ALA A 235 2.75 26.89 21.64
C ALA A 235 2.66 25.36 21.63
N TRP A 236 1.44 24.86 21.61
CA TRP A 236 1.11 23.43 21.46
C TRP A 236 0.99 23.08 19.97
N ILE A 237 2.13 22.95 19.30
CA ILE A 237 2.20 22.71 17.86
C ILE A 237 2.92 21.38 17.63
N CYS A 238 2.38 20.56 16.72
CA CYS A 238 3.04 19.34 16.27
C CYS A 238 4.31 19.68 15.49
N HIS A 239 5.39 18.98 15.78
CA HIS A 239 6.66 19.08 15.06
C HIS A 239 6.89 17.80 14.27
N LEU A 240 7.37 17.95 13.04
CA LEU A 240 7.79 16.81 12.22
C LEU A 240 9.07 16.21 12.81
N HIS A 241 9.02 14.91 13.13
CA HIS A 241 10.22 14.17 13.56
C HIS A 241 10.95 13.54 12.38
N GLY A 242 10.20 13.06 11.40
CA GLY A 242 10.73 12.45 10.20
C GLY A 242 9.65 12.03 9.23
N VAL A 243 10.06 11.61 8.06
CA VAL A 243 9.21 11.11 6.98
C VAL A 243 9.57 9.66 6.69
N VAL A 244 8.56 8.79 6.69
CA VAL A 244 8.74 7.39 6.32
C VAL A 244 8.50 7.26 4.83
N LEU A 245 9.48 6.76 4.10
CA LEU A 245 9.37 6.51 2.67
C LEU A 245 8.76 5.12 2.45
N SER A 246 7.68 5.08 1.68
CA SER A 246 6.90 3.86 1.42
C SER A 246 7.15 3.21 0.06
N SER A 247 8.24 3.56 -0.65
CA SER A 247 8.56 2.86 -1.89
C SER A 247 9.19 1.49 -1.61
N ALA A 248 8.78 0.47 -2.35
CA ALA A 248 9.36 -0.88 -2.22
C ALA A 248 10.87 -0.91 -2.50
N LEU A 249 11.38 0.04 -3.32
CA LEU A 249 12.80 0.22 -3.59
C LEU A 249 13.53 1.04 -2.49
N ALA A 250 12.79 1.73 -1.61
CA ALA A 250 13.37 2.46 -0.47
C ALA A 250 13.47 1.59 0.80
N GLU A 251 12.99 0.34 0.79
CA GLU A 251 13.37 -0.61 1.84
C GLU A 251 14.89 -0.73 1.81
N ILE A 252 15.51 -0.66 3.01
CA ILE A 252 16.97 -0.85 3.13
C ILE A 252 17.26 -2.31 2.81
N THR A 253 17.36 -2.56 1.54
CA THR A 253 17.91 -3.77 1.00
C THR A 253 19.42 -3.71 1.21
N PRO A 254 20.08 -4.77 1.69
CA PRO A 254 21.53 -4.81 1.78
C PRO A 254 22.17 -4.34 0.47
N GLY A 255 23.24 -3.55 0.55
CA GLY A 255 23.86 -2.95 -0.64
C GLY A 255 24.21 -3.98 -1.72
N GLU A 256 24.52 -5.24 -1.33
CA GLU A 256 24.74 -6.35 -2.27
C GLU A 256 23.48 -6.68 -3.10
N ILE A 257 22.30 -6.64 -2.49
CA ILE A 257 21.03 -6.90 -3.19
C ILE A 257 20.68 -5.72 -4.10
N ARG A 258 20.84 -4.49 -3.64
CA ARG A 258 20.64 -3.29 -4.47
C ARG A 258 21.55 -3.28 -5.69
N ASN A 259 22.83 -3.59 -5.52
CA ASN A 259 23.78 -3.73 -6.62
C ASN A 259 23.40 -4.85 -7.59
N ARG A 260 22.86 -5.96 -7.09
CA ARG A 260 22.33 -7.06 -7.91
C ARG A 260 21.13 -6.58 -8.74
N TRP A 261 20.16 -5.90 -8.13
CA TRP A 261 19.02 -5.32 -8.85
C TRP A 261 19.47 -4.30 -9.90
N ALA A 262 20.36 -3.39 -9.56
CA ALA A 262 20.92 -2.42 -10.53
C ALA A 262 21.53 -3.13 -11.74
N THR A 263 22.27 -4.21 -11.51
CA THR A 263 22.89 -5.01 -12.58
C THR A 263 21.84 -5.74 -13.41
N GLN A 264 20.84 -6.35 -12.77
CA GLN A 264 19.77 -7.10 -13.45
C GLN A 264 18.87 -6.20 -14.29
N ILE A 265 18.45 -5.04 -13.75
CA ILE A 265 17.61 -4.06 -14.44
C ILE A 265 18.35 -3.48 -15.64
N SER A 266 19.58 -2.99 -15.42
CA SER A 266 20.39 -2.41 -16.50
C SER A 266 20.71 -3.42 -17.61
N GLY A 267 21.06 -4.66 -17.21
CA GLY A 267 21.36 -5.73 -18.16
C GLY A 267 20.13 -6.13 -18.96
N SER A 268 18.98 -6.25 -18.33
CA SER A 268 17.72 -6.60 -19.00
C SER A 268 17.28 -5.53 -19.99
N LEU A 269 17.41 -4.24 -19.59
CA LEU A 269 17.09 -3.13 -20.48
C LEU A 269 18.05 -3.06 -21.68
N HIS A 270 19.33 -3.28 -21.45
CA HIS A 270 20.33 -3.34 -22.53
C HIS A 270 19.98 -4.47 -23.55
N GLU A 271 19.63 -5.66 -23.07
CA GLU A 271 19.22 -6.78 -23.92
C GLU A 271 17.97 -6.47 -24.78
N LEU A 272 17.02 -5.72 -24.24
CA LEU A 272 15.85 -5.24 -24.99
C LEU A 272 16.28 -4.30 -26.12
N HIS A 273 17.10 -3.27 -25.78
CA HIS A 273 17.55 -2.27 -26.73
C HIS A 273 18.41 -2.85 -27.86
N GLU A 274 19.29 -3.82 -27.58
CA GLU A 274 20.06 -4.55 -28.61
C GLU A 274 19.17 -5.30 -29.62
N ARG A 275 17.94 -5.61 -29.24
CA ARG A 275 16.95 -6.26 -30.12
C ARG A 275 15.95 -5.28 -30.73
N GLY A 276 16.17 -3.98 -30.56
CA GLY A 276 15.28 -2.93 -31.06
C GLY A 276 13.95 -2.85 -30.32
N LEU A 277 13.88 -3.42 -29.09
CA LEU A 277 12.71 -3.36 -28.21
C LEU A 277 12.88 -2.24 -27.18
N VAL A 278 11.79 -1.57 -26.85
CA VAL A 278 11.74 -0.49 -25.86
C VAL A 278 10.86 -0.96 -24.70
N TRP A 279 11.28 -0.71 -23.48
CA TRP A 279 10.43 -1.00 -22.31
C TRP A 279 9.21 -0.07 -22.30
N GLY A 280 9.46 1.24 -22.46
CA GLY A 280 8.43 2.25 -22.77
C GLY A 280 7.72 2.87 -21.58
N ASP A 281 7.66 2.21 -20.43
CA ASP A 281 7.11 2.73 -19.14
C ASP A 281 8.07 2.42 -18.00
N VAL A 282 9.30 2.99 -18.10
CA VAL A 282 10.36 2.74 -17.11
C VAL A 282 10.08 3.50 -15.83
N LYS A 283 9.81 2.76 -14.78
CA LYS A 283 9.61 3.25 -13.42
C LYS A 283 9.83 2.14 -12.40
N ALA A 284 10.10 2.50 -11.15
CA ALA A 284 10.38 1.53 -10.11
C ALA A 284 9.22 0.56 -9.85
N GLU A 285 7.98 1.00 -10.02
CA GLU A 285 6.78 0.19 -9.82
C GLU A 285 6.62 -0.91 -10.88
N ASN A 286 7.33 -0.79 -12.01
CA ASN A 286 7.36 -1.80 -13.07
C ASN A 286 8.57 -2.75 -12.93
N VAL A 287 9.20 -2.78 -11.76
CA VAL A 287 10.21 -3.76 -11.37
C VAL A 287 9.63 -4.67 -10.29
N LEU A 288 9.53 -5.96 -10.58
CA LEU A 288 9.11 -6.98 -9.62
C LEU A 288 10.34 -7.63 -9.00
N VAL A 289 10.26 -7.96 -7.71
CA VAL A 289 11.29 -8.73 -7.01
C VAL A 289 10.72 -10.09 -6.63
N ASP A 290 11.41 -11.17 -7.02
CA ASP A 290 11.01 -12.53 -6.70
C ASP A 290 11.47 -12.96 -5.29
N GLN A 291 11.12 -14.20 -4.90
CA GLN A 291 11.44 -14.74 -3.58
C GLN A 291 12.95 -14.99 -3.36
N GLU A 292 13.74 -15.03 -4.43
CA GLU A 292 15.18 -15.16 -4.44
C GLU A 292 15.89 -13.80 -4.54
N ASP A 293 15.15 -12.69 -4.35
CA ASP A 293 15.62 -11.31 -4.47
C ASP A 293 16.17 -10.95 -5.87
N ASN A 294 15.57 -11.47 -6.96
CA ASN A 294 15.91 -11.05 -8.32
C ASN A 294 14.92 -10.00 -8.83
N ALA A 295 15.44 -9.00 -9.55
CA ALA A 295 14.66 -7.95 -10.16
C ALA A 295 14.24 -8.32 -11.58
N TRP A 296 12.94 -8.19 -11.89
CA TRP A 296 12.33 -8.51 -13.17
C TRP A 296 11.62 -7.31 -13.75
N LEU A 297 11.87 -7.00 -15.02
CA LEU A 297 11.14 -5.96 -15.75
C LEU A 297 9.74 -6.47 -16.11
N THR A 298 8.74 -5.61 -15.96
CA THR A 298 7.35 -5.92 -16.31
C THR A 298 6.68 -4.71 -16.98
N ASP A 299 5.46 -4.90 -17.46
CA ASP A 299 4.60 -3.84 -18.00
C ASP A 299 5.21 -3.10 -19.20
N PHE A 300 5.46 -3.89 -20.28
CA PHE A 300 6.03 -3.39 -21.51
C PHE A 300 4.99 -2.65 -22.35
N GLY A 301 5.34 -1.45 -22.82
CA GLY A 301 4.50 -0.64 -23.70
C GLY A 301 4.62 0.84 -23.39
N PRO A 302 4.13 1.74 -24.25
CA PRO A 302 4.23 3.17 -24.04
C PRO A 302 3.33 3.60 -22.88
N GLY A 303 3.92 3.95 -21.75
CA GLY A 303 3.27 4.48 -20.56
C GLY A 303 3.87 5.84 -20.17
N TYR A 304 3.03 6.75 -19.71
CA TYR A 304 3.47 8.02 -19.16
C TYR A 304 3.12 8.11 -17.68
N THR A 305 4.14 8.20 -16.86
CA THR A 305 4.02 8.53 -15.45
C THR A 305 4.78 9.82 -15.20
N GLU A 306 4.09 10.85 -14.74
CA GLU A 306 4.70 12.14 -14.43
C GLU A 306 5.85 11.97 -13.44
N GLY A 307 6.95 12.66 -13.68
CA GLY A 307 8.15 12.56 -12.85
C GLY A 307 9.14 11.48 -13.27
N TRP A 308 8.78 10.47 -14.07
CA TRP A 308 9.70 9.41 -14.50
C TRP A 308 10.42 9.71 -15.82
N VAL A 309 9.67 10.02 -16.85
CA VAL A 309 10.20 10.25 -18.20
C VAL A 309 9.58 11.51 -18.77
N ASP A 310 10.35 12.31 -19.50
CA ASP A 310 9.84 13.48 -20.21
C ASP A 310 8.78 13.03 -21.23
N LYS A 311 7.66 13.74 -21.30
CA LYS A 311 6.50 13.36 -22.11
C LYS A 311 6.82 13.11 -23.57
N HIS A 312 7.79 13.84 -24.13
CA HIS A 312 8.21 13.69 -25.53
C HIS A 312 9.18 12.53 -25.78
N LYS A 313 9.66 11.85 -24.72
CA LYS A 313 10.55 10.69 -24.79
C LYS A 313 9.84 9.37 -24.50
N VAL A 314 8.55 9.41 -24.18
CA VAL A 314 7.77 8.21 -23.88
C VAL A 314 7.83 7.22 -25.05
N GLY A 315 8.08 5.95 -24.75
CA GLY A 315 8.17 4.88 -25.74
C GLY A 315 9.42 4.94 -26.61
N THR A 316 10.48 5.59 -26.17
CA THR A 316 11.77 5.64 -26.87
C THR A 316 12.90 5.10 -26.00
N VAL A 317 14.00 4.66 -26.64
CA VAL A 317 15.23 4.24 -25.94
C VAL A 317 15.77 5.36 -25.04
N GLU A 318 15.68 6.61 -25.47
CA GLU A 318 16.13 7.77 -24.67
C GLU A 318 15.25 7.94 -23.40
N GLY A 319 13.95 7.71 -23.52
CA GLY A 319 13.02 7.70 -22.38
C GLY A 319 13.34 6.57 -21.41
N ASP A 320 13.59 5.36 -21.92
CA ASP A 320 13.99 4.24 -21.10
C ASP A 320 15.27 4.51 -20.31
N LEU A 321 16.28 5.10 -20.94
CA LEU A 321 17.54 5.46 -20.27
C LEU A 321 17.34 6.56 -19.22
N GLN A 322 16.43 7.51 -19.47
CA GLN A 322 16.07 8.54 -18.49
C GLN A 322 15.40 7.91 -17.25
N GLY A 323 14.44 7.02 -17.44
CA GLY A 323 13.77 6.30 -16.34
C GLY A 323 14.75 5.38 -15.59
N LEU A 324 15.63 4.67 -16.32
CA LEU A 324 16.66 3.83 -15.71
C LEU A 324 17.58 4.64 -14.78
N ALA A 325 18.04 5.82 -15.22
CA ALA A 325 18.88 6.67 -14.37
C ALA A 325 18.21 7.03 -13.05
N LYS A 326 16.89 7.21 -13.03
CA LYS A 326 16.12 7.45 -11.82
C LYS A 326 16.00 6.22 -10.92
N ILE A 327 15.79 5.04 -11.51
CA ILE A 327 15.80 3.77 -10.75
C ILE A 327 17.19 3.58 -10.11
N MET A 328 18.28 3.82 -10.86
CA MET A 328 19.64 3.69 -10.32
C MET A 328 19.88 4.64 -9.14
N ALA A 329 19.45 5.90 -9.25
CA ALA A 329 19.56 6.88 -8.17
C ALA A 329 18.74 6.50 -6.90
N MET A 330 17.73 5.63 -7.03
CA MET A 330 16.99 5.10 -5.88
C MET A 330 17.69 3.89 -5.24
N LEU A 331 18.54 3.20 -5.99
CA LEU A 331 19.29 2.03 -5.52
C LEU A 331 20.66 2.39 -4.92
N ASP A 332 21.21 3.57 -5.21
CA ASP A 332 22.43 4.10 -4.59
C ASP A 332 22.18 4.52 -3.13
#